data_2236c3a9de42875265694c702675d878
#
_entry.id   2236c3a9de42875265694c702675d878
#
_cell.length_a   1.000
_cell.length_b   1.000
_cell.length_c   1.000
_cell.angle_alpha   90.00
_cell.angle_beta   90.00
_cell.angle_gamma   90.00
#
_symmetry.space_group_name_H-M   'P 1'
#
loop_
_entity.id
_entity.type
_entity.pdbx_description
1 polymer ?
#
loop_
_entity_poly.entity_id
_entity_poly.type
_entity_poly.pdbx_seq_one_letter_code
_entity_poly.pdbx_strand_id
1 'polypeptide(L)'
;MLFRSLRDAGCAAIMPWAAPIGTGRGPLNPYALETLRRRLPDAVLIVDAGLGRPSHAAAVMELGFDAVLLNTAVAQAGDPVRMAKAFADGVAAGRAAYESTPMPERAAAQASTPTVGVPFWHAP
;
A
#
# COMPACT_ATOMS: atom_id res chain seq x y z
N MET A 1 1.64 14.56 -15.08
CA MET A 1 2.46 15.03 -16.20
C MET A 1 3.92 14.65 -16.04
N LEU A 2 4.59 15.03 -14.96
CA LEU A 2 6.01 14.73 -14.68
C LEU A 2 6.37 13.23 -14.80
N PHE A 3 5.61 12.34 -14.18
CA PHE A 3 5.90 10.89 -14.19
C PHE A 3 5.81 10.25 -15.58
N ARG A 4 4.89 10.73 -16.43
CA ARG A 4 4.82 10.28 -17.82
C ARG A 4 6.06 10.75 -18.59
N SER A 5 6.48 11.99 -18.40
CA SER A 5 7.69 12.53 -19.03
C SER A 5 8.96 11.76 -18.61
N LEU A 6 9.05 11.33 -17.35
CA LEU A 6 10.17 10.50 -16.88
C LEU A 6 10.21 9.13 -17.60
N ARG A 7 9.06 8.49 -17.77
CA ARG A 7 8.98 7.24 -18.52
C ARG A 7 9.36 7.45 -19.99
N ASP A 8 8.82 8.50 -20.62
CA ASP A 8 9.09 8.81 -22.01
C ASP A 8 10.57 9.19 -22.25
N ALA A 9 11.24 9.71 -21.21
CA ALA A 9 12.69 9.92 -21.19
C ALA A 9 13.52 8.66 -20.97
N GLY A 10 12.89 7.49 -20.80
CA GLY A 10 13.56 6.19 -20.67
C GLY A 10 13.91 5.78 -19.24
N CYS A 11 13.32 6.40 -18.22
CA CYS A 11 13.51 5.95 -16.84
C CYS A 11 12.95 4.52 -16.64
N ALA A 12 13.79 3.61 -16.15
CA ALA A 12 13.42 2.21 -15.92
C ALA A 12 12.48 2.05 -14.71
N ALA A 13 12.56 2.94 -13.73
CA ALA A 13 11.68 2.98 -12.57
C ALA A 13 11.33 4.42 -12.20
N ILE A 14 10.20 4.61 -11.54
CA ILE A 14 9.74 5.91 -11.06
C ILE A 14 9.48 5.81 -9.56
N MET A 15 9.97 6.79 -8.80
CA MET A 15 9.96 6.75 -7.33
C MET A 15 9.17 7.92 -6.75
N PRO A 16 7.83 7.79 -6.58
CA PRO A 16 7.04 8.79 -5.87
C PRO A 16 7.28 8.74 -4.36
N TRP A 17 7.04 9.87 -3.69
CA TRP A 17 7.10 9.97 -2.23
C TRP A 17 5.79 9.52 -1.57
N ALA A 18 5.89 8.86 -0.41
CA ALA A 18 4.76 8.66 0.48
C ALA A 18 4.52 9.91 1.36
N ALA A 19 5.59 10.45 1.93
CA ALA A 19 5.63 11.65 2.76
C ALA A 19 7.03 12.27 2.68
N PRO A 20 7.25 13.48 3.22
CA PRO A 20 8.59 14.07 3.28
C PRO A 20 9.58 13.14 3.98
N ILE A 21 10.80 13.10 3.46
CA ILE A 21 11.85 12.18 3.91
C ILE A 21 12.08 12.29 5.42
N GLY A 22 12.22 11.14 6.08
CA GLY A 22 12.50 11.05 7.51
C GLY A 22 11.31 11.32 8.45
N THR A 23 10.12 11.63 7.92
CA THR A 23 8.95 11.95 8.77
C THR A 23 8.23 10.73 9.34
N GLY A 24 8.34 9.58 8.70
CA GLY A 24 7.66 8.35 9.14
C GLY A 24 6.12 8.43 9.16
N ARG A 25 5.53 9.40 8.44
CA ARG A 25 4.09 9.66 8.45
C ARG A 25 3.28 8.70 7.61
N GLY A 26 3.95 7.95 6.71
CA GLY A 26 3.30 7.04 5.78
C GLY A 26 2.64 7.76 4.59
N PRO A 27 1.85 7.04 3.79
CA PRO A 27 1.20 7.62 2.62
C PRO A 27 0.20 8.71 3.01
N LEU A 28 0.58 9.98 2.82
CA LEU A 28 -0.28 11.14 3.14
C LEU A 28 -1.39 11.33 2.11
N ASN A 29 -1.17 10.90 0.89
CA ASN A 29 -2.15 10.99 -0.20
C ASN A 29 -2.22 9.65 -0.96
N PRO A 30 -2.88 8.64 -0.39
CA PRO A 30 -3.03 7.34 -1.04
C PRO A 30 -3.81 7.43 -2.36
N TYR A 31 -4.75 8.35 -2.49
CA TYR A 31 -5.48 8.59 -3.73
C TYR A 31 -4.55 9.01 -4.89
N ALA A 32 -3.57 9.87 -4.62
CA ALA A 32 -2.61 10.27 -5.64
C ALA A 32 -1.72 9.08 -6.07
N LEU A 33 -1.28 8.26 -5.12
CA LEU A 33 -0.51 7.05 -5.39
C LEU A 33 -1.30 6.05 -6.23
N GLU A 34 -2.54 5.77 -5.85
CA GLU A 34 -3.45 4.91 -6.61
C GLU A 34 -3.68 5.44 -8.03
N THR A 35 -3.91 6.74 -8.17
CA THR A 35 -4.08 7.39 -9.47
C THR A 35 -2.82 7.25 -10.33
N LEU A 36 -1.64 7.39 -9.73
CA LEU A 36 -0.38 7.17 -10.42
C LEU A 36 -0.26 5.74 -10.94
N ARG A 37 -0.55 4.73 -10.11
CA ARG A 37 -0.53 3.33 -10.51
C ARG A 37 -1.49 3.05 -11.67
N ARG A 38 -2.72 3.55 -11.59
CA ARG A 38 -3.71 3.37 -12.67
C ARG A 38 -3.29 4.02 -13.99
N ARG A 39 -2.60 5.16 -13.94
CA ARG A 39 -2.13 5.87 -15.15
C ARG A 39 -0.87 5.29 -15.76
N LEU A 40 -0.11 4.55 -15.00
CA LEU A 40 1.16 3.93 -15.41
C LEU A 40 1.16 2.44 -15.07
N PRO A 41 0.23 1.64 -15.65
CA PRO A 41 0.05 0.24 -15.27
C PRO A 41 1.29 -0.62 -15.51
N ASP A 42 2.07 -0.30 -16.55
CA ASP A 42 3.25 -1.07 -16.96
C ASP A 42 4.58 -0.53 -16.43
N ALA A 43 4.55 0.59 -15.69
CA ALA A 43 5.77 1.17 -15.14
C ALA A 43 6.17 0.48 -13.84
N VAL A 44 7.48 0.33 -13.61
CA VAL A 44 8.01 -0.04 -12.31
C VAL A 44 7.91 1.17 -11.38
N LEU A 45 7.11 1.04 -10.33
CA LEU A 45 6.84 2.09 -9.35
C LEU A 45 7.34 1.67 -7.98
N ILE A 46 8.23 2.47 -7.40
CA ILE A 46 8.83 2.24 -6.08
C ILE A 46 8.47 3.43 -5.19
N VAL A 47 7.78 3.20 -4.08
CA VAL A 47 7.52 4.29 -3.14
C VAL A 47 8.73 4.50 -2.24
N ASP A 48 9.24 5.73 -2.24
CA ASP A 48 10.32 6.17 -1.38
C ASP A 48 9.81 7.18 -0.35
N ALA A 49 10.61 7.44 0.65
CA ALA A 49 10.47 8.48 1.66
C ALA A 49 9.19 8.47 2.51
N GLY A 50 9.37 8.74 3.79
CA GLY A 50 8.29 8.97 4.74
C GLY A 50 7.59 7.72 5.26
N LEU A 51 7.99 6.52 4.86
CA LEU A 51 7.48 5.27 5.43
C LEU A 51 8.09 5.05 6.82
N GLY A 52 7.24 4.89 7.84
CA GLY A 52 7.69 4.79 9.23
C GLY A 52 7.29 3.48 9.92
N ARG A 53 6.38 2.70 9.33
CA ARG A 53 5.83 1.47 9.93
C ARG A 53 5.61 0.41 8.87
N PRO A 54 5.66 -0.88 9.23
CA PRO A 54 5.32 -1.98 8.31
C PRO A 54 3.94 -1.84 7.67
N SER A 55 2.94 -1.33 8.39
CA SER A 55 1.60 -1.05 7.86
C SER A 55 1.61 -0.03 6.72
N HIS A 56 2.52 0.93 6.73
CA HIS A 56 2.67 1.90 5.63
C HIS A 56 3.16 1.21 4.35
N ALA A 57 4.13 0.30 4.49
CA ALA A 57 4.62 -0.50 3.37
C ALA A 57 3.55 -1.44 2.83
N ALA A 58 2.81 -2.12 3.71
CA ALA A 58 1.70 -2.98 3.31
C ALA A 58 0.65 -2.19 2.51
N ALA A 59 0.22 -1.02 3.01
CA ALA A 59 -0.76 -0.17 2.33
C ALA A 59 -0.31 0.26 0.92
N VAL A 60 0.97 0.60 0.76
CA VAL A 60 1.54 0.92 -0.56
C VAL A 60 1.52 -0.29 -1.50
N MET A 61 1.91 -1.45 -1.01
CA MET A 61 1.90 -2.68 -1.81
C MET A 61 0.48 -3.10 -2.20
N GLU A 62 -0.51 -2.88 -1.34
CA GLU A 62 -1.95 -3.10 -1.63
C GLU A 62 -2.46 -2.23 -2.78
N LEU A 63 -1.87 -1.05 -2.99
CA LEU A 63 -2.17 -0.19 -4.15
C LEU A 63 -1.54 -0.69 -5.46
N GLY A 64 -0.76 -1.78 -5.43
CA GLY A 64 -0.13 -2.38 -6.61
C GLY A 64 1.23 -1.79 -6.99
N PHE A 65 1.90 -1.15 -6.05
CA PHE A 65 3.29 -0.73 -6.25
C PHE A 65 4.23 -1.93 -6.26
N ASP A 66 5.35 -1.80 -6.96
CA ASP A 66 6.28 -2.92 -7.19
C ASP A 66 7.27 -3.09 -6.04
N ALA A 67 7.61 -2.01 -5.34
CA ALA A 67 8.53 -2.03 -4.21
C ALA A 67 8.37 -0.79 -3.32
N VAL A 68 9.04 -0.83 -2.17
CA VAL A 68 9.26 0.30 -1.28
C VAL A 68 10.75 0.46 -0.99
N LEU A 69 11.20 1.69 -0.80
CA LEU A 69 12.55 2.00 -0.34
C LEU A 69 12.48 2.47 1.12
N LEU A 70 13.31 1.90 1.97
CA LEU A 70 13.32 2.12 3.40
C LEU A 70 14.75 2.41 3.89
N ASN A 71 14.88 3.34 4.81
CA ASN A 71 16.12 3.54 5.55
C ASN A 71 15.83 3.95 7.00
N THR A 72 15.44 5.19 7.24
CA THR A 72 15.30 5.82 8.55
C THR A 72 14.39 5.01 9.49
N ALA A 73 13.29 4.47 9.01
CA ALA A 73 12.35 3.69 9.80
C ALA A 73 12.97 2.43 10.41
N VAL A 74 13.92 1.84 9.73
CA VAL A 74 14.68 0.67 10.22
C VAL A 74 15.85 1.14 11.08
N ALA A 75 16.65 2.07 10.57
CA ALA A 75 17.89 2.52 11.25
C ALA A 75 17.63 3.16 12.61
N GLN A 76 16.51 3.86 12.80
CA GLN A 76 16.13 4.51 14.04
C GLN A 76 15.16 3.70 14.92
N ALA A 77 14.86 2.47 14.55
CA ALA A 77 14.05 1.59 15.39
C ALA A 77 14.83 1.15 16.64
N GLY A 78 14.12 0.91 17.73
CA GLY A 78 14.72 0.37 18.95
C GLY A 78 15.35 -1.02 18.77
N ASP A 79 14.84 -1.80 17.82
CA ASP A 79 15.41 -3.07 17.35
C ASP A 79 15.39 -3.06 15.81
N PRO A 80 16.45 -2.60 15.14
CA PRO A 80 16.50 -2.48 13.70
C PRO A 80 16.35 -3.82 12.96
N VAL A 81 16.90 -4.90 13.49
CA VAL A 81 16.83 -6.22 12.85
C VAL A 81 15.39 -6.73 12.84
N ARG A 82 14.72 -6.64 13.98
CA ARG A 82 13.32 -7.04 14.10
C ARG A 82 12.41 -6.13 13.27
N MET A 83 12.70 -4.84 13.21
CA MET A 83 11.94 -3.89 12.39
C MET A 83 12.12 -4.17 10.89
N ALA A 84 13.32 -4.48 10.43
CA ALA A 84 13.57 -4.87 9.03
C ALA A 84 12.75 -6.11 8.64
N LYS A 85 12.71 -7.12 9.52
CA LYS A 85 11.87 -8.30 9.29
C LYS A 85 10.39 -7.94 9.24
N ALA A 86 9.90 -7.11 10.16
CA ALA A 86 8.51 -6.67 10.17
C ALA A 86 8.13 -5.92 8.88
N PHE A 87 9.01 -5.09 8.34
CA PHE A 87 8.80 -4.45 7.04
C PHE A 87 8.75 -5.47 5.90
N ALA A 88 9.62 -6.46 5.89
CA ALA A 88 9.59 -7.53 4.88
C ALA A 88 8.26 -8.29 4.91
N ASP A 89 7.78 -8.63 6.11
CA ASP A 89 6.49 -9.30 6.30
C ASP A 89 5.32 -8.39 5.83
N GLY A 90 5.37 -7.08 6.12
CA GLY A 90 4.39 -6.10 5.66
C GLY A 90 4.34 -5.97 4.14
N VAL A 91 5.49 -5.90 3.49
CA VAL A 91 5.59 -5.88 2.02
C VAL A 91 5.00 -7.14 1.41
N ALA A 92 5.34 -8.31 1.94
CA ALA A 92 4.82 -9.60 1.46
C ALA A 92 3.30 -9.68 1.63
N ALA A 93 2.76 -9.26 2.79
CA ALA A 93 1.34 -9.24 3.05
C ALA A 93 0.57 -8.30 2.10
N GLY A 94 1.07 -7.08 1.90
CA GLY A 94 0.45 -6.12 0.98
C GLY A 94 0.46 -6.61 -0.47
N ARG A 95 1.55 -7.23 -0.91
CA ARG A 95 1.63 -7.83 -2.25
C ARG A 95 0.64 -8.98 -2.42
N ALA A 96 0.57 -9.88 -1.46
CA ALA A 96 -0.38 -11.00 -1.49
C ALA A 96 -1.83 -10.50 -1.50
N ALA A 97 -2.15 -9.46 -0.73
CA ALA A 97 -3.47 -8.84 -0.74
C ALA A 97 -3.82 -8.26 -2.11
N TYR A 98 -2.91 -7.49 -2.72
CA TYR A 98 -3.10 -6.93 -4.07
C TYR A 98 -3.36 -8.02 -5.11
N GLU A 99 -2.57 -9.09 -5.12
CA GLU A 99 -2.70 -10.21 -6.06
C GLU A 99 -3.97 -11.04 -5.83
N SER A 100 -4.48 -11.04 -4.60
CA SER A 100 -5.73 -11.74 -4.23
C SER A 100 -7.00 -10.95 -4.56
N THR A 101 -6.89 -9.74 -5.08
CA THR A 101 -8.02 -8.85 -5.37
C THR A 101 -8.89 -8.61 -4.14
N PRO A 102 -8.60 -7.62 -3.30
CA PRO A 102 -9.37 -7.32 -2.10
C PRO A 102 -10.86 -7.10 -2.40
N MET A 103 -11.71 -7.43 -1.44
CA MET A 103 -13.14 -7.13 -1.57
C MET A 103 -13.36 -5.61 -1.73
N PRO A 104 -14.35 -5.18 -2.54
CA PRO A 104 -14.67 -3.76 -2.67
C PRO A 104 -15.22 -3.20 -1.36
N GLU A 105 -14.87 -1.96 -1.07
CA GLU A 105 -15.48 -1.21 0.02
C GLU A 105 -16.97 -0.99 -0.26
N ARG A 106 -17.79 -0.99 0.81
CA ARG A 106 -19.23 -0.78 0.74
C ARG A 106 -19.64 0.35 1.67
N ALA A 107 -20.58 1.16 1.22
CA ALA A 107 -21.09 2.28 2.00
C ALA A 107 -22.01 1.85 3.16
N ALA A 108 -22.60 0.65 3.09
CA ALA A 108 -23.53 0.12 4.08
C ALA A 108 -23.13 -1.29 4.53
N ALA A 109 -23.51 -1.64 5.74
CA ALA A 109 -23.33 -2.97 6.28
C ALA A 109 -24.09 -4.01 5.46
N GLN A 110 -23.44 -5.15 5.19
CA GLN A 110 -24.03 -6.29 4.53
C GLN A 110 -23.64 -7.55 5.29
N ALA A 111 -24.61 -8.28 5.81
CA ALA A 111 -24.36 -9.53 6.50
C ALA A 111 -23.79 -10.58 5.53
N SER A 112 -22.72 -11.26 5.95
CA SER A 112 -22.10 -12.38 5.23
C SER A 112 -22.56 -13.74 5.77
N THR A 113 -23.18 -13.76 6.96
CA THR A 113 -23.71 -14.99 7.57
C THR A 113 -25.03 -15.36 6.89
N PRO A 114 -25.21 -16.64 6.46
CA PRO A 114 -26.48 -17.10 5.91
C PRO A 114 -27.62 -16.90 6.90
N THR A 115 -28.78 -16.45 6.41
CA THR A 115 -29.99 -16.25 7.21
C THR A 115 -30.82 -17.53 7.38
N VAL A 116 -30.40 -18.63 6.77
CA VAL A 116 -31.07 -19.93 6.88
C VAL A 116 -30.98 -20.42 8.34
N GLY A 117 -32.16 -20.69 8.95
CA GLY A 117 -32.26 -21.14 10.36
C GLY A 117 -32.32 -19.99 11.37
N VAL A 118 -32.30 -18.72 10.93
CA VAL A 118 -32.55 -17.59 11.81
C VAL A 118 -34.05 -17.42 12.03
N PRO A 119 -34.51 -17.23 13.29
CA PRO A 119 -35.92 -16.95 13.56
C PRO A 119 -36.46 -15.76 12.75
N PHE A 120 -37.72 -15.80 12.35
CA PHE A 120 -38.32 -14.78 11.45
C PHE A 120 -38.26 -13.36 11.99
N TRP A 121 -38.18 -13.17 13.31
CA TRP A 121 -38.00 -11.85 13.94
C TRP A 121 -36.59 -11.26 13.83
N HIS A 122 -35.65 -12.00 13.26
CA HIS A 122 -34.31 -11.51 12.93
C HIS A 122 -34.11 -11.25 11.42
N ALA A 123 -35.18 -11.34 10.64
CA ALA A 123 -35.11 -10.93 9.25
C ALA A 123 -34.98 -9.39 9.16
N PRO A 124 -34.10 -8.84 8.28
CA PRO A 124 -33.94 -7.41 8.10
C PRO A 124 -35.20 -6.73 7.56
#